data_efaaa0f5dfbbc9ae1184dc9e1b8484ab
#
_entry.id   efaaa0f5dfbbc9ae1184dc9e1b8484ab
#
_cell.length_a   1.000
_cell.length_b   1.000
_cell.length_c   1.000
_cell.angle_alpha   90.00
_cell.angle_beta   90.00
_cell.angle_gamma   90.00
#
_symmetry.space_group_name_H-M   'P 1'
#
loop_
_entity.id
_entity.type
_entity.pdbx_description
1 polymer ?
#
loop_
_entity_poly.entity_id
_entity_poly.type
_entity_poly.pdbx_seq_one_letter_code
_entity_poly.pdbx_strand_id
1 'polypeptide(L)'
;MRLLEKKELNFTPIFLIGNAVLLSLLLLIEIINFARVGTIANSKAPTLVELNDGESIRVSAMHSESRSAQAIRYFVGQTMTGLLSWNTLPKVTDDYDADPSKKLKLDAGVQTGNSKITTNVWATGFALSENFRAEFLKEIGNLTPPDVFNGTTQSILKISLLSEPKKVNPGKFQVDMVGEVIVFQGNNLVGEPIGFNKSVFVRVIDTPTLPQISSEFQQTAYRVRKAGLEIYKIQDLNL
;
A
#
# COMPACT_ATOMS: atom_id res chain seq x y z
N MET A 1 75.03 52.78 -34.90
CA MET A 1 73.64 52.41 -35.34
C MET A 1 73.46 50.92 -35.04
N ARG A 2 72.82 50.57 -33.92
CA ARG A 2 72.40 49.15 -33.63
C ARG A 2 71.02 49.02 -34.20
N LEU A 3 71.00 48.29 -35.28
CA LEU A 3 69.77 47.88 -35.91
C LEU A 3 69.06 46.81 -35.08
N LEU A 4 67.75 46.95 -34.94
CA LEU A 4 66.72 46.17 -34.28
C LEU A 4 67.02 44.67 -34.37
N GLU A 5 67.29 44.07 -33.21
CA GLU A 5 67.29 42.62 -33.03
C GLU A 5 65.83 42.13 -33.19
N LYS A 6 65.60 41.37 -34.23
CA LYS A 6 64.29 40.75 -34.47
C LYS A 6 64.08 39.67 -33.38
N LYS A 7 63.32 40.03 -32.36
CA LYS A 7 62.92 39.09 -31.29
C LYS A 7 62.00 38.04 -31.93
N GLU A 8 62.52 36.88 -32.21
CA GLU A 8 61.69 35.76 -32.68
C GLU A 8 60.67 35.41 -31.60
N LEU A 9 59.37 35.52 -31.91
CA LEU A 9 58.29 35.13 -31.04
C LEU A 9 58.31 33.61 -30.93
N ASN A 10 58.64 33.12 -29.75
CA ASN A 10 58.58 31.70 -29.42
C ASN A 10 57.11 31.30 -29.20
N PHE A 11 56.46 30.69 -30.18
CA PHE A 11 55.07 30.24 -30.10
C PHE A 11 54.85 28.99 -29.26
N THR A 12 55.93 28.30 -28.87
CA THR A 12 55.85 27.03 -28.11
C THR A 12 55.09 27.17 -26.75
N PRO A 13 55.32 28.20 -25.89
CA PRO A 13 54.57 28.32 -24.66
C PRO A 13 53.09 28.70 -24.89
N ILE A 14 52.77 29.44 -25.95
CA ILE A 14 51.40 29.78 -26.30
C ILE A 14 50.63 28.55 -26.73
N PHE A 15 51.26 27.70 -27.57
CA PHE A 15 50.69 26.43 -28.01
C PHE A 15 50.48 25.45 -26.84
N LEU A 16 51.43 25.43 -25.89
CA LEU A 16 51.38 24.53 -24.72
C LEU A 16 50.25 24.92 -23.76
N ILE A 17 50.06 26.23 -23.54
CA ILE A 17 48.98 26.77 -22.73
C ILE A 17 47.61 26.52 -23.43
N GLY A 18 47.53 26.78 -24.74
CA GLY A 18 46.32 26.57 -25.51
C GLY A 18 45.88 25.09 -25.48
N ASN A 19 46.86 24.16 -25.58
CA ASN A 19 46.58 22.73 -25.52
C ASN A 19 46.15 22.31 -24.11
N ALA A 20 46.76 22.84 -23.05
CA ALA A 20 46.36 22.57 -21.67
C ALA A 20 44.93 23.04 -21.37
N VAL A 21 44.55 24.23 -21.88
CA VAL A 21 43.17 24.73 -21.74
C VAL A 21 42.19 23.86 -22.50
N LEU A 22 42.52 23.44 -23.75
CA LEU A 22 41.70 22.57 -24.55
C LEU A 22 41.46 21.22 -23.87
N LEU A 23 42.52 20.59 -23.35
CA LEU A 23 42.43 19.32 -22.64
C LEU A 23 41.59 19.44 -21.36
N SER A 24 41.72 20.52 -20.61
CA SER A 24 40.91 20.80 -19.42
C SER A 24 39.42 20.92 -19.78
N LEU A 25 39.11 21.56 -20.89
CA LEU A 25 37.75 21.76 -21.36
C LEU A 25 37.11 20.43 -21.85
N LEU A 26 37.89 19.58 -22.55
CA LEU A 26 37.47 18.24 -22.94
C LEU A 26 37.18 17.37 -21.72
N LEU A 27 38.06 17.41 -20.71
CA LEU A 27 37.87 16.64 -19.48
C LEU A 27 36.59 17.07 -18.73
N LEU A 28 36.30 18.34 -18.72
CA LEU A 28 35.08 18.89 -18.10
C LEU A 28 33.82 18.45 -18.85
N ILE A 29 33.85 18.40 -20.19
CA ILE A 29 32.78 17.88 -21.02
C ILE A 29 32.56 16.39 -20.75
N GLU A 30 33.64 15.61 -20.62
CA GLU A 30 33.52 14.16 -20.33
C GLU A 30 32.92 13.90 -18.94
N ILE A 31 33.27 14.67 -17.93
CA ILE A 31 32.66 14.57 -16.58
C ILE A 31 31.16 14.86 -16.65
N ILE A 32 30.74 15.89 -17.38
CA ILE A 32 29.33 16.24 -17.56
C ILE A 32 28.58 15.12 -18.32
N ASN A 33 29.19 14.58 -19.37
CA ASN A 33 28.60 13.48 -20.14
C ASN A 33 28.46 12.22 -19.29
N PHE A 34 29.46 11.87 -18.50
CA PHE A 34 29.42 10.72 -17.60
C PHE A 34 28.28 10.85 -16.58
N ALA A 35 28.10 12.04 -16.00
CA ALA A 35 26.99 12.31 -15.09
C ALA A 35 25.61 12.18 -15.78
N ARG A 36 25.48 12.63 -17.05
CA ARG A 36 24.25 12.51 -17.84
C ARG A 36 23.97 11.04 -18.23
N VAL A 37 24.98 10.29 -18.63
CA VAL A 37 24.85 8.85 -18.96
C VAL A 37 24.43 8.08 -17.72
N GLY A 38 24.97 8.40 -16.54
CA GLY A 38 24.55 7.80 -15.27
C GLY A 38 23.07 8.06 -14.95
N THR A 39 22.58 9.27 -15.23
CA THR A 39 21.15 9.61 -15.02
C THR A 39 20.24 8.87 -16.01
N ILE A 40 20.67 8.72 -17.28
CA ILE A 40 19.90 7.99 -18.30
C ILE A 40 19.92 6.49 -18.01
N ALA A 41 21.06 5.92 -17.62
CA ALA A 41 21.17 4.50 -17.27
C ALA A 41 20.33 4.11 -16.07
N ASN A 42 20.13 5.02 -15.11
CA ASN A 42 19.28 4.83 -13.93
C ASN A 42 17.80 5.17 -14.19
N SER A 43 17.45 5.82 -15.29
CA SER A 43 16.06 6.05 -15.69
C SER A 43 15.49 4.77 -16.27
N LYS A 44 14.55 4.14 -15.57
CA LYS A 44 13.80 3.01 -16.12
C LYS A 44 12.97 3.50 -17.29
N ALA A 45 13.14 2.89 -18.46
CA ALA A 45 12.33 3.18 -19.62
C ALA A 45 10.84 3.02 -19.29
N PRO A 46 9.97 3.94 -19.73
CA PRO A 46 8.54 3.77 -19.56
C PRO A 46 8.09 2.51 -20.29
N THR A 47 7.38 1.63 -19.57
CA THR A 47 6.80 0.41 -20.14
C THR A 47 5.43 0.73 -20.71
N LEU A 48 5.18 0.37 -21.95
CA LEU A 48 3.84 0.40 -22.54
C LEU A 48 3.11 -0.86 -22.09
N VAL A 49 1.94 -0.70 -21.50
CA VAL A 49 1.05 -1.80 -21.10
C VAL A 49 -0.21 -1.69 -21.94
N GLU A 50 -0.53 -2.73 -22.66
CA GLU A 50 -1.78 -2.88 -23.40
C GLU A 50 -2.83 -3.49 -22.49
N LEU A 51 -4.00 -2.88 -22.42
CA LEU A 51 -5.15 -3.33 -21.66
C LEU A 51 -6.04 -4.21 -22.55
N ASN A 52 -6.85 -5.08 -21.90
CA ASN A 52 -7.73 -6.00 -22.62
C ASN A 52 -8.83 -5.31 -23.44
N ASP A 53 -9.09 -4.03 -23.20
CA ASP A 53 -10.03 -3.18 -23.95
C ASP A 53 -9.41 -2.55 -25.20
N GLY A 54 -8.14 -2.85 -25.51
CA GLY A 54 -7.41 -2.31 -26.65
C GLY A 54 -6.78 -0.94 -26.40
N GLU A 55 -6.91 -0.38 -25.21
CA GLU A 55 -6.21 0.84 -24.82
C GLU A 55 -4.77 0.54 -24.36
N SER A 56 -3.86 1.45 -24.68
CA SER A 56 -2.47 1.35 -24.24
C SER A 56 -2.14 2.47 -23.28
N ILE A 57 -1.64 2.12 -22.08
CA ILE A 57 -1.19 3.09 -21.09
C ILE A 57 0.33 3.07 -20.96
N ARG A 58 0.91 4.25 -20.79
CA ARG A 58 2.34 4.38 -20.49
C ARG A 58 2.54 4.30 -18.98
N VAL A 59 3.28 3.29 -18.53
CA VAL A 59 3.60 3.08 -17.13
C VAL A 59 5.05 3.48 -16.88
N SER A 60 5.28 4.37 -15.91
CA SER A 60 6.62 4.69 -15.43
C SER A 60 6.87 4.00 -14.08
N ALA A 61 8.11 3.59 -13.87
CA ALA A 61 8.49 2.99 -12.59
C ALA A 61 8.35 4.02 -11.47
N MET A 62 7.52 3.69 -10.48
CA MET A 62 7.40 4.47 -9.25
C MET A 62 8.56 4.13 -8.30
N HIS A 63 9.00 5.11 -7.51
CA HIS A 63 9.99 4.84 -6.45
C HIS A 63 9.45 3.78 -5.48
N SER A 64 10.30 2.84 -5.04
CA SER A 64 9.89 1.69 -4.23
C SER A 64 9.13 2.05 -2.96
N GLU A 65 9.47 3.20 -2.34
CA GLU A 65 8.83 3.71 -1.12
C GLU A 65 7.63 4.64 -1.39
N SER A 66 7.23 4.82 -2.66
CA SER A 66 6.13 5.71 -3.03
C SER A 66 4.85 4.91 -3.25
N ARG A 67 3.73 5.47 -2.81
CA ARG A 67 2.38 5.05 -3.16
C ARG A 67 1.52 6.31 -3.32
N SER A 68 0.54 6.28 -4.20
CA SER A 68 -0.39 7.40 -4.35
C SER A 68 -1.26 7.54 -3.09
N ALA A 69 -1.65 8.77 -2.78
CA ALA A 69 -2.55 9.04 -1.66
C ALA A 69 -3.86 8.25 -1.78
N GLN A 70 -4.38 8.14 -2.99
CA GLN A 70 -5.59 7.36 -3.28
C GLN A 70 -5.40 5.87 -2.96
N ALA A 71 -4.27 5.26 -3.37
CA ALA A 71 -3.99 3.85 -3.08
C ALA A 71 -3.87 3.59 -1.58
N ILE A 72 -3.22 4.49 -0.83
CA ILE A 72 -3.10 4.39 0.63
C ILE A 72 -4.47 4.48 1.30
N ARG A 73 -5.28 5.49 0.94
CA ARG A 73 -6.64 5.68 1.51
C ARG A 73 -7.54 4.49 1.18
N TYR A 74 -7.52 4.02 -0.06
CA TYR A 74 -8.30 2.84 -0.47
C TYR A 74 -7.90 1.61 0.33
N PHE A 75 -6.59 1.34 0.47
CA PHE A 75 -6.07 0.23 1.26
C PHE A 75 -6.52 0.30 2.72
N VAL A 76 -6.40 1.47 3.36
CA VAL A 76 -6.83 1.68 4.75
C VAL A 76 -8.34 1.46 4.87
N GLY A 77 -9.14 2.08 4.00
CA GLY A 77 -10.59 1.96 4.03
C GLY A 77 -11.05 0.51 3.89
N GLN A 78 -10.54 -0.21 2.89
CA GLN A 78 -10.88 -1.62 2.67
C GLN A 78 -10.45 -2.52 3.83
N THR A 79 -9.24 -2.31 4.35
CA THR A 79 -8.73 -3.11 5.46
C THR A 79 -9.53 -2.86 6.73
N MET A 80 -9.77 -1.60 7.10
CA MET A 80 -10.54 -1.29 8.32
C MET A 80 -11.99 -1.78 8.22
N THR A 81 -12.62 -1.63 7.04
CA THR A 81 -13.96 -2.19 6.81
C THR A 81 -13.97 -3.70 6.96
N GLY A 82 -12.99 -4.40 6.38
CA GLY A 82 -12.91 -5.87 6.48
C GLY A 82 -12.65 -6.38 7.90
N LEU A 83 -11.93 -5.61 8.74
CA LEU A 83 -11.63 -5.97 10.13
C LEU A 83 -12.80 -5.72 11.08
N LEU A 84 -13.66 -4.73 10.80
CA LEU A 84 -14.70 -4.26 11.73
C LEU A 84 -16.12 -4.49 11.24
N SER A 85 -16.30 -5.08 10.04
CA SER A 85 -17.61 -5.49 9.55
C SER A 85 -17.77 -7.01 9.72
N TRP A 86 -18.50 -7.40 10.76
CA TRP A 86 -18.70 -8.80 11.12
C TRP A 86 -20.02 -9.30 10.56
N ASN A 87 -19.93 -10.25 9.65
CA ASN A 87 -21.08 -10.91 9.08
C ASN A 87 -20.70 -12.37 8.79
N THR A 88 -21.52 -13.29 9.29
CA THR A 88 -21.34 -14.73 9.10
C THR A 88 -22.26 -15.32 8.04
N LEU A 89 -23.16 -14.51 7.48
CA LEU A 89 -23.99 -14.95 6.37
C LEU A 89 -23.13 -15.25 5.14
N PRO A 90 -23.40 -16.34 4.41
CA PRO A 90 -22.67 -16.64 3.19
C PRO A 90 -22.86 -15.53 2.17
N LYS A 91 -21.80 -15.24 1.42
CA LYS A 91 -21.93 -14.38 0.25
C LYS A 91 -22.87 -15.06 -0.73
N VAL A 92 -23.83 -14.31 -1.26
CA VAL A 92 -24.63 -14.78 -2.40
C VAL A 92 -23.66 -14.95 -3.56
N THR A 93 -23.43 -16.21 -3.95
CA THR A 93 -22.67 -16.57 -5.15
C THR A 93 -23.68 -16.89 -6.24
N ASP A 94 -23.26 -16.96 -7.50
CA ASP A 94 -24.10 -17.31 -8.65
C ASP A 94 -24.72 -18.72 -8.52
N ASP A 95 -24.16 -19.54 -7.64
CA ASP A 95 -24.67 -20.87 -7.27
C ASP A 95 -25.68 -20.84 -6.09
N TYR A 96 -26.38 -19.72 -5.89
CA TYR A 96 -27.42 -19.65 -4.88
C TYR A 96 -28.54 -20.62 -5.19
N ASP A 97 -28.56 -21.71 -4.43
CA ASP A 97 -29.65 -22.68 -4.45
C ASP A 97 -30.80 -22.11 -3.61
N ALA A 98 -31.88 -21.73 -4.28
CA ALA A 98 -33.07 -21.16 -3.66
C ALA A 98 -33.88 -22.20 -2.86
N ASP A 99 -33.36 -23.39 -2.60
CA ASP A 99 -34.04 -24.42 -1.83
C ASP A 99 -34.14 -24.00 -0.34
N PRO A 100 -35.32 -23.63 0.15
CA PRO A 100 -35.51 -23.15 1.53
C PRO A 100 -35.26 -24.27 2.57
N SER A 101 -35.12 -25.55 2.17
CA SER A 101 -34.78 -26.64 3.06
C SER A 101 -33.27 -26.70 3.40
N LYS A 102 -32.42 -26.08 2.59
CA LYS A 102 -30.98 -26.00 2.84
C LYS A 102 -30.69 -24.91 3.85
N LYS A 103 -30.31 -25.31 5.06
CA LYS A 103 -29.83 -24.35 6.07
C LYS A 103 -28.61 -23.61 5.54
N LEU A 104 -28.66 -22.26 5.55
CA LEU A 104 -27.52 -21.43 5.24
C LEU A 104 -26.34 -21.81 6.15
N LYS A 105 -25.22 -22.18 5.55
CA LYS A 105 -23.99 -22.48 6.30
C LYS A 105 -23.34 -21.21 6.75
N LEU A 106 -23.50 -20.88 8.01
CA LEU A 106 -22.85 -19.73 8.63
C LEU A 106 -21.32 -19.95 8.71
N ASP A 107 -20.57 -18.83 8.76
CA ASP A 107 -19.13 -18.86 8.99
C ASP A 107 -18.83 -19.45 10.38
N ALA A 108 -18.06 -20.52 10.44
CA ALA A 108 -17.64 -21.14 11.69
C ALA A 108 -16.68 -20.25 12.49
N GLY A 109 -16.03 -19.29 11.83
CA GLY A 109 -15.03 -18.41 12.41
C GLY A 109 -13.67 -19.09 12.67
N VAL A 110 -12.71 -18.27 13.06
CA VAL A 110 -11.34 -18.67 13.38
C VAL A 110 -11.05 -18.34 14.85
N GLN A 111 -10.49 -19.30 15.59
CA GLN A 111 -10.14 -19.13 17.01
C GLN A 111 -8.93 -18.19 17.15
N THR A 112 -9.04 -17.20 18.07
CA THR A 112 -7.95 -16.28 18.43
C THR A 112 -7.87 -16.20 19.96
N GLY A 113 -6.92 -16.92 20.55
CA GLY A 113 -6.88 -17.08 22.01
C GLY A 113 -8.15 -17.72 22.55
N ASN A 114 -8.85 -17.07 23.47
CA ASN A 114 -10.10 -17.53 24.05
C ASN A 114 -11.36 -17.06 23.29
N SER A 115 -11.18 -16.26 22.24
CA SER A 115 -12.25 -15.63 21.47
C SER A 115 -12.24 -16.11 20.03
N LYS A 116 -13.23 -15.71 19.25
CA LYS A 116 -13.38 -16.10 17.85
C LYS A 116 -13.63 -14.88 16.98
N ILE A 117 -13.06 -14.89 15.77
CA ILE A 117 -13.28 -13.87 14.74
C ILE A 117 -13.86 -14.52 13.47
N THR A 118 -14.50 -13.73 12.62
CA THR A 118 -14.99 -14.25 11.33
C THR A 118 -13.83 -14.58 10.40
N THR A 119 -14.04 -15.52 9.48
CA THR A 119 -13.03 -15.89 8.47
C THR A 119 -12.61 -14.68 7.63
N ASN A 120 -13.53 -13.75 7.36
CA ASN A 120 -13.22 -12.50 6.65
C ASN A 120 -12.27 -11.59 7.44
N VAL A 121 -12.50 -11.41 8.74
CA VAL A 121 -11.61 -10.65 9.63
C VAL A 121 -10.22 -11.28 9.67
N TRP A 122 -10.16 -12.60 9.83
CA TRP A 122 -8.90 -13.32 9.83
C TRP A 122 -8.11 -13.17 8.52
N ALA A 123 -8.80 -13.31 7.37
CA ALA A 123 -8.20 -13.11 6.05
C ALA A 123 -7.73 -11.66 5.83
N THR A 124 -8.54 -10.68 6.24
CA THR A 124 -8.17 -9.26 6.18
C THR A 124 -6.98 -8.95 7.09
N GLY A 125 -6.84 -9.67 8.20
CA GLY A 125 -5.72 -9.55 9.13
C GLY A 125 -4.34 -9.72 8.48
N PHE A 126 -4.23 -10.35 7.29
CA PHE A 126 -2.97 -10.40 6.54
C PHE A 126 -2.52 -9.03 5.97
N ALA A 127 -3.39 -8.03 5.97
CA ALA A 127 -3.01 -6.65 5.69
C ALA A 127 -2.27 -5.97 6.85
N LEU A 128 -2.28 -6.58 8.04
CA LEU A 128 -1.54 -6.11 9.21
C LEU A 128 -0.10 -6.65 9.18
N SER A 129 0.83 -5.89 9.76
CA SER A 129 2.20 -6.39 9.94
C SER A 129 2.22 -7.60 10.88
N GLU A 130 3.16 -8.49 10.70
CA GLU A 130 3.25 -9.74 11.44
C GLU A 130 3.29 -9.53 12.96
N ASN A 131 4.09 -8.58 13.41
CA ASN A 131 4.24 -8.27 14.84
C ASN A 131 2.97 -7.66 15.47
N PHE A 132 2.15 -6.99 14.67
CA PHE A 132 0.93 -6.32 15.15
C PHE A 132 -0.32 -7.21 15.02
N ARG A 133 -0.34 -8.10 14.03
CA ARG A 133 -1.51 -8.88 13.65
C ARG A 133 -2.06 -9.76 14.76
N ALA A 134 -1.20 -10.54 15.42
CA ALA A 134 -1.67 -11.56 16.38
C ALA A 134 -2.39 -10.92 17.56
N GLU A 135 -1.83 -9.87 18.14
CA GLU A 135 -2.41 -9.16 19.28
C GLU A 135 -3.67 -8.41 18.88
N PHE A 136 -3.64 -7.70 17.74
CA PHE A 136 -4.79 -6.96 17.25
C PHE A 136 -5.98 -7.87 16.91
N LEU A 137 -5.76 -9.02 16.27
CA LEU A 137 -6.85 -9.97 15.99
C LEU A 137 -7.42 -10.59 17.29
N LYS A 138 -6.61 -10.76 18.31
CA LYS A 138 -7.09 -11.17 19.64
C LYS A 138 -8.00 -10.11 20.25
N GLU A 139 -7.63 -8.83 20.16
CA GLU A 139 -8.48 -7.72 20.62
C GLU A 139 -9.80 -7.66 19.83
N ILE A 140 -9.77 -7.80 18.50
CA ILE A 140 -10.99 -7.89 17.70
C ILE A 140 -11.84 -9.09 18.13
N GLY A 141 -11.23 -10.23 18.46
CA GLY A 141 -11.94 -11.40 18.98
C GLY A 141 -12.66 -11.11 20.30
N ASN A 142 -12.03 -10.36 21.20
CA ASN A 142 -12.63 -9.96 22.47
C ASN A 142 -13.81 -8.99 22.26
N LEU A 143 -13.76 -8.16 21.22
CA LEU A 143 -14.82 -7.23 20.85
C LEU A 143 -15.96 -7.90 20.06
N THR A 144 -15.73 -9.06 19.45
CA THR A 144 -16.72 -9.76 18.62
C THR A 144 -17.71 -10.50 19.49
N PRO A 145 -19.01 -10.13 19.53
CA PRO A 145 -20.02 -10.85 20.29
C PRO A 145 -20.20 -12.29 19.80
N PRO A 146 -20.38 -13.26 20.69
CA PRO A 146 -20.64 -14.68 20.30
C PRO A 146 -21.82 -14.83 19.34
N ASP A 147 -22.82 -13.97 19.46
CA ASP A 147 -24.03 -13.96 18.66
C ASP A 147 -23.82 -13.63 17.17
N VAL A 148 -22.63 -13.14 16.81
CA VAL A 148 -22.22 -13.01 15.42
C VAL A 148 -22.22 -14.37 14.72
N PHE A 149 -21.80 -15.45 15.41
CA PHE A 149 -21.64 -16.78 14.84
C PHE A 149 -22.94 -17.60 14.76
N ASN A 150 -24.01 -17.11 15.37
CA ASN A 150 -25.36 -17.66 15.16
C ASN A 150 -26.20 -16.82 14.16
N GLY A 151 -25.60 -15.74 13.61
CA GLY A 151 -26.23 -14.88 12.61
C GLY A 151 -27.21 -13.84 13.16
N THR A 152 -27.35 -13.74 14.50
CA THR A 152 -28.27 -12.77 15.13
C THR A 152 -27.65 -11.40 15.38
N THR A 153 -26.34 -11.30 15.32
CA THR A 153 -25.60 -10.04 15.44
C THR A 153 -24.73 -9.82 14.21
N GLN A 154 -24.72 -8.59 13.69
CA GLN A 154 -23.88 -8.15 12.60
C GLN A 154 -23.29 -6.77 12.91
N SER A 155 -22.17 -6.42 12.31
CA SER A 155 -21.63 -5.06 12.38
C SER A 155 -21.19 -4.55 11.02
N ILE A 156 -21.23 -3.24 10.87
CA ILE A 156 -20.73 -2.54 9.69
C ILE A 156 -19.89 -1.36 10.15
N LEU A 157 -18.68 -1.22 9.63
CA LEU A 157 -17.91 0.00 9.78
C LEU A 157 -18.37 1.03 8.74
N LYS A 158 -18.93 2.14 9.20
CA LYS A 158 -19.26 3.31 8.39
C LYS A 158 -18.15 4.33 8.56
N ILE A 159 -17.34 4.53 7.53
CA ILE A 159 -16.28 5.54 7.51
C ILE A 159 -16.86 6.85 7.03
N SER A 160 -16.80 7.90 7.84
CA SER A 160 -17.26 9.25 7.52
C SER A 160 -16.15 10.11 6.92
N LEU A 161 -14.90 9.90 7.36
CA LEU A 161 -13.72 10.63 6.87
C LEU A 161 -12.48 9.76 6.88
N LEU A 162 -11.71 9.82 5.80
CA LEU A 162 -10.30 9.39 5.74
C LEU A 162 -9.47 10.60 5.33
N SER A 163 -8.53 11.01 6.18
CA SER A 163 -7.64 12.13 5.87
C SER A 163 -6.73 11.82 4.69
N GLU A 164 -6.14 12.86 4.11
CA GLU A 164 -4.98 12.67 3.23
C GLU A 164 -3.82 12.03 4.01
N PRO A 165 -3.09 11.09 3.39
CA PRO A 165 -1.96 10.42 4.03
C PRO A 165 -0.85 11.43 4.37
N LYS A 166 -0.52 11.53 5.65
CA LYS A 166 0.63 12.33 6.13
C LYS A 166 1.87 11.45 6.14
N LYS A 167 2.93 11.87 5.45
CA LYS A 167 4.21 11.16 5.45
C LYS A 167 4.88 11.34 6.83
N VAL A 168 5.10 10.22 7.54
CA VAL A 168 5.75 10.22 8.87
C VAL A 168 7.25 9.96 8.72
N ASN A 169 7.62 9.04 7.83
CA ASN A 169 9.00 8.66 7.48
C ASN A 169 9.04 8.20 6.02
N PRO A 170 10.22 7.99 5.42
CA PRO A 170 10.33 7.32 4.12
C PRO A 170 9.53 6.00 4.13
N GLY A 171 8.65 5.82 3.15
CA GLY A 171 7.78 4.65 3.04
C GLY A 171 6.74 4.45 4.15
N LYS A 172 6.55 5.42 5.07
CA LYS A 172 5.58 5.33 6.18
C LYS A 172 4.63 6.51 6.19
N PHE A 173 3.35 6.21 6.39
CA PHE A 173 2.26 7.18 6.32
C PHE A 173 1.30 7.00 7.48
N GLN A 174 0.64 8.09 7.88
CA GLN A 174 -0.48 8.12 8.80
C GLN A 174 -1.73 8.57 8.06
N VAL A 175 -2.84 7.88 8.29
CA VAL A 175 -4.19 8.25 7.82
C VAL A 175 -5.09 8.32 9.04
N ASP A 176 -5.70 9.47 9.25
CA ASP A 176 -6.67 9.65 10.32
C ASP A 176 -8.06 9.27 9.78
N MET A 177 -8.76 8.41 10.53
CA MET A 177 -10.07 7.89 10.19
C MET A 177 -11.08 8.30 11.25
N VAL A 178 -12.20 8.87 10.81
CA VAL A 178 -13.38 9.12 11.62
C VAL A 178 -14.51 8.22 11.11
N GLY A 179 -15.13 7.47 12.00
CA GLY A 179 -16.18 6.55 11.64
C GLY A 179 -16.95 6.00 12.82
N GLU A 180 -17.87 5.11 12.53
CA GLU A 180 -18.76 4.46 13.49
C GLU A 180 -18.84 2.97 13.15
N VAL A 181 -18.75 2.11 14.15
CA VAL A 181 -19.14 0.71 14.04
C VAL A 181 -20.61 0.61 14.43
N ILE A 182 -21.46 0.27 13.47
CA ILE A 182 -22.90 0.12 13.69
C ILE A 182 -23.15 -1.37 13.95
N VAL A 183 -23.69 -1.69 15.12
CA VAL A 183 -23.99 -3.07 15.53
C VAL A 183 -25.50 -3.29 15.44
N PHE A 184 -25.89 -4.32 14.71
CA PHE A 184 -27.29 -4.75 14.54
C PHE A 184 -27.51 -6.04 15.34
N GLN A 185 -28.50 -6.07 16.22
CA GLN A 185 -28.83 -7.24 17.05
C GLN A 185 -30.30 -7.63 16.89
N GLY A 186 -30.55 -8.92 16.62
CA GLY A 186 -31.89 -9.46 16.48
C GLY A 186 -32.74 -8.68 15.47
N ASN A 187 -33.85 -8.13 15.89
CA ASN A 187 -34.78 -7.38 15.05
C ASN A 187 -34.50 -5.87 14.98
N ASN A 188 -33.40 -5.39 15.59
CA ASN A 188 -33.04 -3.98 15.53
C ASN A 188 -32.40 -3.64 14.16
N LEU A 189 -33.22 -3.12 13.24
CA LEU A 189 -32.81 -2.71 11.90
C LEU A 189 -32.13 -1.34 11.85
N VAL A 190 -32.19 -0.56 12.92
CA VAL A 190 -31.56 0.77 12.99
C VAL A 190 -30.08 0.65 13.33
N GLY A 191 -29.74 -0.33 14.17
CA GLY A 191 -28.39 -0.55 14.70
C GLY A 191 -28.01 0.45 15.79
N GLU A 192 -26.97 0.11 16.53
CA GLU A 192 -26.37 0.93 17.57
C GLU A 192 -25.01 1.45 17.09
N PRO A 193 -24.82 2.76 16.92
CA PRO A 193 -23.56 3.31 16.47
C PRO A 193 -22.58 3.45 17.64
N ILE A 194 -21.35 2.98 17.44
CA ILE A 194 -20.23 3.10 18.38
C ILE A 194 -19.14 3.91 17.67
N GLY A 195 -18.77 5.06 18.21
CA GLY A 195 -17.72 5.90 17.64
C GLY A 195 -16.38 5.16 17.52
N PHE A 196 -15.76 5.24 16.36
CA PHE A 196 -14.49 4.55 16.08
C PHE A 196 -13.54 5.47 15.32
N ASN A 197 -12.87 6.36 16.06
CA ASN A 197 -11.94 7.33 15.50
C ASN A 197 -10.51 6.88 15.75
N LYS A 198 -9.74 6.64 14.68
CA LYS A 198 -8.40 6.05 14.77
C LYS A 198 -7.40 6.73 13.84
N SER A 199 -6.17 6.83 14.30
CA SER A 199 -5.00 7.07 13.45
C SER A 199 -4.40 5.74 13.03
N VAL A 200 -4.40 5.48 11.72
CA VAL A 200 -3.92 4.25 11.11
C VAL A 200 -2.56 4.50 10.47
N PHE A 201 -1.55 3.74 10.87
CA PHE A 201 -0.18 3.86 10.39
C PHE A 201 0.13 2.74 9.40
N VAL A 202 0.52 3.14 8.20
CA VAL A 202 0.77 2.26 7.06
C VAL A 202 2.23 2.37 6.63
N ARG A 203 2.83 1.26 6.25
CA ARG A 203 4.14 1.25 5.60
C ARG A 203 4.10 0.53 4.27
N VAL A 204 5.00 0.95 3.39
CA VAL A 204 5.23 0.29 2.11
C VAL A 204 6.00 -1.00 2.35
N ILE A 205 5.58 -2.04 1.65
CA ILE A 205 6.26 -3.34 1.59
C ILE A 205 6.45 -3.75 0.14
N ASP A 206 7.32 -4.71 -0.09
CA ASP A 206 7.44 -5.34 -1.39
C ASP A 206 6.13 -6.07 -1.72
N THR A 207 5.65 -5.89 -2.94
CA THR A 207 4.44 -6.56 -3.41
C THR A 207 4.74 -8.05 -3.55
N PRO A 208 4.06 -8.93 -2.80
CA PRO A 208 4.32 -10.35 -2.89
C PRO A 208 3.93 -10.91 -4.27
N THR A 209 4.76 -11.82 -4.79
CA THR A 209 4.46 -12.56 -6.00
C THR A 209 3.57 -13.75 -5.65
N LEU A 210 2.40 -13.86 -6.30
CA LEU A 210 1.50 -14.99 -6.10
C LEU A 210 2.12 -16.25 -6.70
N PRO A 211 2.27 -17.35 -5.95
CA PRO A 211 2.69 -18.65 -6.48
C PRO A 211 1.69 -19.18 -7.54
N GLN A 212 2.19 -19.89 -8.55
CA GLN A 212 1.34 -20.48 -9.60
C GLN A 212 0.32 -21.48 -9.04
N ILE A 213 0.69 -22.20 -7.98
CA ILE A 213 -0.19 -23.12 -7.26
C ILE A 213 -0.36 -22.58 -5.86
N SER A 214 -1.56 -22.12 -5.52
CA SER A 214 -1.87 -21.57 -4.21
C SER A 214 -3.26 -22.02 -3.76
N SER A 215 -3.41 -22.28 -2.46
CA SER A 215 -4.73 -22.52 -1.86
C SER A 215 -5.56 -21.23 -1.91
N GLU A 216 -6.88 -21.35 -1.84
CA GLU A 216 -7.80 -20.19 -1.75
C GLU A 216 -7.43 -19.23 -0.61
N PHE A 217 -7.01 -19.81 0.50
CA PHE A 217 -6.49 -19.05 1.64
C PHE A 217 -5.25 -18.22 1.31
N GLN A 218 -4.24 -18.83 0.67
CA GLN A 218 -3.05 -18.11 0.24
C GLN A 218 -3.40 -17.00 -0.74
N GLN A 219 -4.30 -17.25 -1.70
CA GLN A 219 -4.78 -16.24 -2.64
C GLN A 219 -5.40 -15.05 -1.92
N THR A 220 -6.19 -15.28 -0.87
CA THR A 220 -6.80 -14.21 -0.08
C THR A 220 -5.74 -13.40 0.67
N ALA A 221 -4.78 -14.06 1.32
CA ALA A 221 -3.67 -13.41 2.01
C ALA A 221 -2.80 -12.56 1.05
N TYR A 222 -2.53 -13.08 -0.15
CA TYR A 222 -1.81 -12.31 -1.18
C TYR A 222 -2.61 -11.12 -1.69
N ARG A 223 -3.92 -11.30 -1.89
CA ARG A 223 -4.81 -10.24 -2.40
C ARG A 223 -4.78 -8.99 -1.52
N VAL A 224 -4.85 -9.14 -0.21
CA VAL A 224 -4.83 -8.00 0.72
C VAL A 224 -3.47 -7.29 0.75
N ARG A 225 -2.37 -7.98 0.43
CA ARG A 225 -1.01 -7.40 0.34
C ARG A 225 -0.63 -6.89 -1.06
N LYS A 226 -1.48 -7.09 -2.05
CA LYS A 226 -1.21 -6.73 -3.45
C LYS A 226 -0.95 -5.23 -3.67
N ALA A 227 -1.46 -4.38 -2.79
CA ALA A 227 -1.18 -2.95 -2.81
C ALA A 227 0.28 -2.60 -2.46
N GLY A 228 1.07 -3.56 -1.96
CA GLY A 228 2.41 -3.32 -1.45
C GLY A 228 2.41 -2.42 -0.21
N LEU A 229 1.40 -2.61 0.64
CA LEU A 229 1.16 -1.85 1.88
C LEU A 229 0.80 -2.81 3.01
N GLU A 230 1.15 -2.43 4.24
CA GLU A 230 0.64 -3.07 5.44
C GLU A 230 0.41 -2.05 6.57
N ILE A 231 -0.57 -2.32 7.42
CA ILE A 231 -0.82 -1.53 8.63
C ILE A 231 0.07 -2.09 9.75
N TYR A 232 0.88 -1.23 10.35
CA TYR A 232 1.80 -1.65 11.42
C TYR A 232 1.44 -1.08 12.80
N LYS A 233 0.46 -0.16 12.86
CA LYS A 233 -0.03 0.42 14.11
C LYS A 233 -1.40 1.06 13.90
N ILE A 234 -2.26 0.94 14.90
CA ILE A 234 -3.54 1.65 15.01
C ILE A 234 -3.58 2.24 16.43
N GLN A 235 -4.00 3.47 16.57
CA GLN A 235 -4.15 4.14 17.87
C GLN A 235 -5.36 5.06 17.87
N ASP A 236 -5.84 5.46 19.05
CA ASP A 236 -6.94 6.40 19.14
C ASP A 236 -6.56 7.75 18.50
N LEU A 237 -7.51 8.32 17.78
CA LEU A 237 -7.40 9.67 17.26
C LEU A 237 -7.82 10.64 18.36
N ASN A 238 -6.86 11.41 18.88
CA ASN A 238 -7.14 12.51 19.79
C ASN A 238 -7.67 13.68 18.95
N LEU A 239 -8.96 13.93 19.08
CA LEU A 239 -9.68 15.05 18.46
C LEU A 239 -9.57 16.29 19.34
#